data_8803eec2ca246ea35f761751a0f7b3fd
#
_entry.id   8803eec2ca246ea35f761751a0f7b3fd
#
_cell.length_a   1.000
_cell.length_b   1.000
_cell.length_c   1.000
_cell.angle_alpha   90.00
_cell.angle_beta   90.00
_cell.angle_gamma   90.00
#
_symmetry.space_group_name_H-M   'P 1'
#
loop_
_entity.id
_entity.type
_entity.pdbx_description
1 polymer ?
#
loop_
_entity_poly.entity_id
_entity_poly.type
_entity_poly.pdbx_seq_one_letter_code
_entity_poly.pdbx_strand_id
1 'polypeptide(L)' 'MKINIKLEGYLKYKYPSNNLELNYSKPATIRQVLKDTKISSADVFFIKTGDKIVKEDYLLTESCEVKLLPIIGGG' A
#
# COMPACT_ATOMS: atom_id res chain seq x y z
N MET A 1 -0.63 -9.77 -12.58
CA MET A 1 0.46 -9.11 -11.85
C MET A 1 0.34 -9.32 -10.35
N LYS A 2 1.46 -9.47 -9.71
CA LYS A 2 1.50 -9.75 -8.28
C LYS A 2 1.93 -8.47 -7.54
N ILE A 3 1.11 -8.04 -6.61
CA ILE A 3 1.39 -6.84 -5.83
C ILE A 3 1.62 -7.25 -4.38
N ASN A 4 2.81 -6.94 -3.88
CA ASN A 4 3.16 -7.20 -2.48
C ASN A 4 2.99 -5.91 -1.70
N ILE A 5 2.16 -5.94 -0.67
CA ILE A 5 1.89 -4.78 0.17
C ILE A 5 2.67 -4.96 1.46
N LYS A 6 3.48 -3.97 1.79
CA LYS A 6 4.27 -3.99 3.02
C LYS A 6 3.88 -2.83 3.90
N LEU A 7 3.47 -3.12 5.12
CA LEU A 7 3.10 -2.09 6.08
C LEU A 7 4.32 -1.73 6.93
N GLU A 8 4.54 -0.44 7.10
CA GLU A 8 5.67 0.08 7.85
C GLU A 8 5.20 0.83 9.10
N GLY A 9 6.12 1.02 10.03
CA GLY A 9 5.83 1.77 11.25
C GLY A 9 4.72 1.13 12.07
N TYR A 10 3.89 1.96 12.69
CA TYR A 10 2.85 1.45 13.57
C TYR A 10 1.74 0.71 12.82
N LEU A 11 1.69 0.83 11.50
CA LEU A 11 0.71 0.07 10.72
C LEU A 11 0.89 -1.43 10.91
N LYS A 12 2.11 -1.87 11.22
CA LYS A 12 2.38 -3.28 11.50
C LYS A 12 1.58 -3.80 12.68
N TYR A 13 1.25 -2.92 13.61
CA TYR A 13 0.54 -3.30 14.83
C TYR A 13 -0.97 -3.09 14.71
N LYS A 14 -1.37 -2.18 13.84
CA LYS A 14 -2.78 -1.90 13.66
C LYS A 14 -3.50 -2.95 12.84
N TYR A 15 -2.81 -3.54 11.89
CA TYR A 15 -3.40 -4.54 10.99
C TYR A 15 -2.85 -5.93 11.30
N PRO A 16 -3.66 -6.98 11.09
CA PRO A 16 -3.25 -8.34 11.48
C PRO A 16 -2.06 -8.89 10.70
N SER A 17 -1.80 -8.39 9.51
CA SER A 17 -0.65 -8.83 8.73
C SER A 17 0.07 -7.61 8.18
N ASN A 18 1.40 -7.61 8.29
CA ASN A 18 2.20 -6.51 7.76
C ASN A 18 2.74 -6.79 6.37
N ASN A 19 2.36 -7.92 5.78
CA ASN A 19 2.85 -8.33 4.48
C ASN A 19 1.71 -9.04 3.77
N LEU A 20 1.20 -8.41 2.72
CA LEU A 20 0.04 -8.92 2.00
C LEU A 20 0.40 -9.11 0.53
N GLU A 21 -0.16 -10.11 -0.11
CA GLU A 21 0.07 -10.36 -1.52
C GLU A 21 -1.26 -10.43 -2.24
N LEU A 22 -1.38 -9.65 -3.30
CA LEU A 22 -2.57 -9.62 -4.13
C LEU A 22 -2.20 -9.93 -5.58
N ASN A 23 -3.12 -10.55 -6.29
CA ASN A 23 -2.94 -10.83 -7.71
C ASN A 23 -4.02 -10.11 -8.50
N TYR A 24 -3.62 -9.39 -9.53
CA TYR A 24 -4.53 -8.68 -10.41
C TYR A 24 -4.31 -9.12 -11.85
N SER A 25 -5.39 -9.35 -12.55
CA SER A 25 -5.33 -9.71 -13.97
C SER A 25 -5.26 -8.47 -14.85
N LYS A 26 -5.51 -7.30 -14.28
CA LYS A 26 -5.53 -6.03 -14.98
C LYS A 26 -4.82 -4.97 -14.15
N PRO A 27 -4.39 -3.86 -14.76
CA PRO A 27 -3.84 -2.75 -13.98
C PRO A 27 -4.82 -2.30 -12.92
N ALA A 28 -4.31 -1.89 -11.77
CA ALA A 28 -5.13 -1.46 -10.65
C ALA A 28 -4.50 -0.24 -9.99
N THR A 29 -5.34 0.65 -9.48
CA THR A 29 -4.85 1.82 -8.77
C THR A 29 -4.49 1.44 -7.33
N ILE A 30 -3.65 2.27 -6.71
CA ILE A 30 -3.34 2.10 -5.29
C ILE A 30 -4.64 2.14 -4.48
N ARG A 31 -5.57 3.03 -4.85
CA ARG A 31 -6.86 3.12 -4.15
C ARG A 31 -7.59 1.78 -4.15
N GLN A 32 -7.58 1.10 -5.29
CA GLN A 32 -8.20 -0.22 -5.38
C GLN A 32 -7.50 -1.23 -4.49
N VAL A 33 -6.18 -1.17 -4.44
CA VAL A 33 -5.39 -2.06 -3.59
C VAL A 33 -5.71 -1.83 -2.11
N LEU A 34 -5.82 -0.58 -1.68
CA LEU A 34 -6.18 -0.27 -0.30
C LEU A 34 -7.57 -0.80 0.02
N LYS A 35 -8.51 -0.64 -0.92
CA LYS A 35 -9.87 -1.12 -0.73
C LYS A 35 -9.89 -2.64 -0.59
N ASP A 36 -9.17 -3.34 -1.46
CA ASP A 36 -9.15 -4.80 -1.46
C ASP A 36 -8.47 -5.38 -0.21
N THR A 37 -7.52 -4.65 0.36
CA THR A 37 -6.83 -5.08 1.58
C THR A 37 -7.51 -4.57 2.84
N LYS A 38 -8.55 -3.75 2.70
CA LYS A 38 -9.28 -3.15 3.81
C LYS A 38 -8.40 -2.27 4.69
N ILE A 39 -7.41 -1.65 4.09
CA ILE A 39 -6.55 -0.70 4.78
C ILE A 39 -7.11 0.69 4.53
N SER A 40 -7.37 1.42 5.61
CA SER A 40 -7.94 2.77 5.51
C SER A 40 -6.92 3.75 4.95
N SER A 41 -7.31 4.54 3.96
CA SER A 41 -6.43 5.56 3.41
C SER A 41 -6.11 6.63 4.46
N ALA A 42 -6.95 6.78 5.46
CA ALA A 42 -6.70 7.74 6.54
C ALA A 42 -5.50 7.35 7.40
N ASP A 43 -5.12 6.07 7.38
CA ASP A 43 -3.99 5.59 8.15
C ASP A 43 -2.67 5.68 7.39
N VAL A 44 -2.74 5.93 6.09
CA VAL A 44 -1.58 5.91 5.22
C VAL A 44 -1.20 7.32 4.82
N PHE A 45 0.04 7.70 5.10
CA PHE A 45 0.53 9.04 4.74
C PHE A 45 1.34 9.01 3.46
N PHE A 46 2.32 8.10 3.36
CA PHE A 46 3.13 7.94 2.17
C PHE A 46 2.91 6.57 1.55
N ILE A 47 2.91 6.52 0.24
CA ILE A 47 2.83 5.28 -0.53
C ILE A 47 4.05 5.25 -1.43
N LYS A 48 4.83 4.18 -1.35
CA LYS A 48 6.04 4.04 -2.16
C LYS A 48 5.95 2.81 -3.06
N THR A 49 6.33 2.99 -4.32
CA THR A 49 6.53 1.88 -5.25
C THR A 49 7.96 2.00 -5.76
N GLY A 50 8.80 1.02 -5.43
CA GLY A 50 10.21 1.14 -5.71
C GLY A 50 10.78 2.36 -5.01
N ASP A 51 11.39 3.25 -5.77
CA ASP A 51 11.98 4.47 -5.22
C ASP A 51 11.06 5.69 -5.33
N LYS A 52 9.84 5.47 -5.80
CA LYS A 52 8.92 6.58 -6.03
C LYS A 52 7.89 6.70 -4.93
N ILE A 53 7.56 7.94 -4.56
CA ILE A 53 6.42 8.22 -3.71
C ILE A 53 5.27 8.53 -4.66
N VAL A 54 4.16 7.83 -4.49
CA VAL A 54 3.00 7.96 -5.38
C VAL A 54 1.74 8.25 -4.58
N LYS A 55 0.70 8.64 -5.30
CA LYS A 55 -0.61 8.92 -4.68
C LYS A 55 -1.57 7.76 -4.93
N GLU A 56 -2.75 7.83 -4.30
CA GLU A 56 -3.72 6.75 -4.40
C GLU A 56 -4.23 6.50 -5.81
N ASP A 57 -4.19 7.50 -6.67
CA ASP A 57 -4.64 7.35 -8.05
C ASP A 57 -3.57 6.76 -8.98
N TYR A 58 -2.40 6.47 -8.45
CA TYR A 58 -1.33 5.89 -9.25
C TYR A 58 -1.73 4.50 -9.75
N LEU A 59 -1.54 4.26 -11.04
CA LEU A 59 -1.91 3.01 -11.67
C LEU A 59 -0.74 2.05 -11.68
N LEU A 60 -0.96 0.87 -11.07
CA LEU A 60 0.03 -0.20 -11.06
C LEU A 60 -0.17 -1.03 -12.32
N THR A 61 0.87 -1.16 -13.12
CA THR A 61 0.79 -1.87 -14.41
C THR A 61 1.64 -3.11 -14.47
N GLU A 62 2.44 -3.36 -13.44
CA GLU A 62 3.29 -4.54 -13.40
C GLU A 62 3.51 -4.99 -11.96
N SER A 63 3.98 -6.21 -11.80
CA SER A 63 4.24 -6.76 -10.47
C SER A 63 5.26 -5.89 -9.73
N CYS A 64 4.98 -5.58 -8.48
CA CYS A 64 5.84 -4.70 -7.70
C CYS A 64 5.53 -4.80 -6.22
N GLU A 65 6.35 -4.15 -5.42
CA GLU A 65 6.13 -4.02 -4.00
C GLU A 65 5.62 -2.61 -3.71
N VAL A 66 4.58 -2.52 -2.89
CA VAL A 66 4.02 -1.26 -2.45
C VAL A 66 4.22 -1.15 -0.94
N LYS A 67 4.90 -0.11 -0.51
CA LYS A 67 5.11 0.15 0.91
C LYS A 67 4.14 1.23 1.36
N LEU A 68 3.48 0.99 2.46
CA LEU A 68 2.55 1.95 3.05
C LEU A 68 3.17 2.45 4.36
N LEU A 69 3.31 3.76 4.46
CA LEU A 69 3.94 4.39 5.61
C LEU A 69 2.93 5.29 6.31
N PRO A 70 2.89 5.23 7.64
CA PRO A 70 1.97 6.07 8.41
C PRO A 70 2.55 7.47 8.62
N ILE A 71 1.74 8.34 9.21
CA ILE A 71 2.21 9.64 9.65
C ILE A 71 3.22 9.40 10.78
N ILE A 72 4.36 10.05 10.68
CA ILE A 72 5.44 9.91 11.65
C ILE A 72 5.53 11.15 12.51
N GLY A 73 5.84 10.94 13.79
CA GLY A 73 6.05 12.05 14.70
C GLY A 73 4.79 12.82 14.97
N GLY A 74 3.73 12.21 14.81
CA GLY A 74 2.46 12.86 14.98
C GLY A 74 2.28 13.38 16.36
N GLY A 75 2.97 13.87 16.77
CA GLY A 75 2.73 14.47 18.02
C GLY A 75 1.29 14.32 18.41
#